data_cb66da5465be654dc008807ce4a34cb2
#
_entry.id   cb66da5465be654dc008807ce4a34cb2
#
_cell.length_a   1.000
_cell.length_b   1.000
_cell.length_c   1.000
_cell.angle_alpha   90.00
_cell.angle_beta   90.00
_cell.angle_gamma   90.00
#
_symmetry.space_group_name_H-M   'P 1'
#
loop_
_entity.id
_entity.type
_entity.pdbx_description
1 polymer ?
#
loop_
_entity_poly.entity_id
_entity_poly.type
_entity_poly.pdbx_seq_one_letter_code
_entity_poly.pdbx_strand_id
1 'polypeptide(L)'
;MGYQYELVQLFAHSRRLPMKLYVTHSMEEAEEMVEQGRVDLCITPHAVTHSAKERFRFAGPESLSGLVLVQRRETAGDSVPYLRDVTGLLGQEVTVLSGSRAEGRVERLEEQLGGKIRLRVIDADTVNTEDLIAQVASREINYTIADEDLAKLTKTYYPGIDISLEVGFAQRLRWFTSSEAIGLAEALDQWAKDIPEDESFRQIYKRYFELSKVMPSETPSSPTPKGGRSERGGEKETTTHGASSMPHASGSSAQGSYGISAFDKLFEREAQRIGWPWQVLASIAYQESNFRPEVVGWSGARGLMGIMPRTGKIYGASTKELLDPAVSVRVAVDCLRSIDALFINQITNREERIKVTLAAYNAGPAHLQDAVRLAQKYGYASDRWEGGIETALRLKSEAKYYNDPVCRAGYLRGKGVASYVDQVIARYHGYLSRSH
;
A
#
# COMPACT_ATOMS: atom_id res chain seq x y z
N MET A 1 6.62 6.40 5.14
CA MET A 1 7.79 6.06 5.96
C MET A 1 7.40 4.92 6.86
N GLY A 2 8.26 3.93 7.04
CA GLY A 2 7.93 2.67 7.71
C GLY A 2 8.39 2.63 9.17
N TYR A 3 8.00 1.55 9.88
CA TYR A 3 8.31 1.30 11.28
C TYR A 3 9.80 1.42 11.61
N GLN A 4 10.66 0.78 10.82
CA GLN A 4 12.12 0.80 11.04
C GLN A 4 12.71 2.23 10.91
N TYR A 5 12.18 3.02 9.99
CA TYR A 5 12.60 4.42 9.83
C TYR A 5 12.26 5.26 11.07
N GLU A 6 11.06 5.11 11.62
CA GLU A 6 10.69 5.83 12.84
C GLU A 6 11.53 5.40 14.05
N LEU A 7 11.89 4.12 14.12
CA LEU A 7 12.79 3.64 15.19
C LEU A 7 14.19 4.25 15.10
N VAL A 8 14.78 4.29 13.91
CA VAL A 8 16.13 4.88 13.78
C VAL A 8 16.09 6.39 13.99
N GLN A 9 15.00 7.07 13.64
CA GLN A 9 14.81 8.48 13.99
C GLN A 9 14.79 8.70 15.51
N LEU A 10 14.11 7.82 16.25
CA LEU A 10 14.05 7.88 17.71
C LEU A 10 15.47 7.71 18.32
N PHE A 11 16.25 6.73 17.81
CA PHE A 11 17.65 6.56 18.20
C PHE A 11 18.49 7.81 17.91
N ALA A 12 18.45 8.29 16.66
CA ALA A 12 19.25 9.45 16.24
C ALA A 12 18.89 10.70 17.06
N HIS A 13 17.61 10.93 17.34
CA HIS A 13 17.13 12.03 18.18
C HIS A 13 17.65 11.90 19.62
N SER A 14 17.58 10.70 20.21
CA SER A 14 18.06 10.44 21.58
C SER A 14 19.55 10.71 21.76
N ARG A 15 20.32 10.54 20.68
CA ARG A 15 21.78 10.74 20.64
C ARG A 15 22.19 12.08 20.02
N ARG A 16 21.24 12.92 19.58
CA ARG A 16 21.47 14.18 18.86
C ARG A 16 22.35 14.02 17.62
N LEU A 17 22.18 12.90 16.90
CA LEU A 17 22.95 12.58 15.69
C LEU A 17 22.22 13.14 14.45
N PRO A 18 22.96 13.74 13.51
CA PRO A 18 22.40 14.03 12.18
C PRO A 18 22.16 12.72 11.45
N MET A 19 21.09 12.65 10.68
CA MET A 19 20.73 11.45 9.93
C MET A 19 20.58 11.75 8.45
N LYS A 20 21.21 10.91 7.61
CA LYS A 20 21.02 10.89 6.17
C LYS A 20 20.52 9.51 5.77
N LEU A 21 19.41 9.46 5.05
CA LEU A 21 18.81 8.22 4.61
C LEU A 21 19.29 7.86 3.20
N TYR A 22 19.63 6.60 3.00
CA TYR A 22 19.84 5.97 1.69
C TYR A 22 18.84 4.84 1.53
N VAL A 23 18.27 4.70 0.36
CA VAL A 23 17.33 3.61 0.02
C VAL A 23 18.02 2.74 -1.03
N THR A 24 18.07 1.44 -0.75
CA THR A 24 18.64 0.42 -1.62
C THR A 24 17.53 -0.42 -2.25
N HIS A 25 17.80 -1.04 -3.39
CA HIS A 25 16.83 -1.85 -4.12
C HIS A 25 16.98 -3.34 -3.79
N SER A 26 18.13 -3.72 -3.24
CA SER A 26 18.38 -5.10 -2.81
C SER A 26 19.14 -5.14 -1.48
N MET A 27 19.17 -6.31 -0.83
CA MET A 27 19.96 -6.52 0.38
C MET A 27 21.45 -6.53 0.05
N GLU A 28 21.83 -7.08 -1.10
CA GLU A 28 23.23 -7.12 -1.57
C GLU A 28 23.80 -5.71 -1.74
N GLU A 29 23.02 -4.78 -2.32
CA GLU A 29 23.42 -3.37 -2.41
C GLU A 29 23.60 -2.74 -1.02
N ALA A 30 22.70 -3.03 -0.09
CA ALA A 30 22.79 -2.53 1.28
C ALA A 30 24.03 -3.07 2.01
N GLU A 31 24.32 -4.37 1.85
CA GLU A 31 25.53 -5.02 2.40
C GLU A 31 26.79 -4.37 1.84
N GLU A 32 26.87 -4.21 0.52
CA GLU A 32 28.03 -3.58 -0.13
C GLU A 32 28.23 -2.13 0.34
N MET A 33 27.17 -1.36 0.50
CA MET A 33 27.28 0.02 0.99
C MET A 33 27.80 0.09 2.42
N VAL A 34 27.44 -0.85 3.29
CA VAL A 34 27.95 -0.94 4.66
C VAL A 34 29.42 -1.38 4.67
N GLU A 35 29.80 -2.38 3.87
CA GLU A 35 31.20 -2.84 3.76
C GLU A 35 32.14 -1.77 3.22
N GLN A 36 31.66 -0.99 2.25
CA GLN A 36 32.43 0.13 1.67
C GLN A 36 32.47 1.39 2.58
N GLY A 37 31.78 1.36 3.73
CA GLY A 37 31.67 2.53 4.61
C GLY A 37 30.91 3.70 4.02
N ARG A 38 30.09 3.47 2.98
CA ARG A 38 29.23 4.49 2.37
C ARG A 38 28.02 4.83 3.23
N VAL A 39 27.60 3.88 4.07
CA VAL A 39 26.57 4.04 5.11
C VAL A 39 27.06 3.39 6.39
N ASP A 40 26.69 3.98 7.53
CA ASP A 40 27.10 3.52 8.86
C ASP A 40 26.22 2.37 9.37
N LEU A 41 24.96 2.30 8.94
CA LEU A 41 23.95 1.41 9.48
C LEU A 41 22.92 1.02 8.42
N CYS A 42 22.65 -0.27 8.30
CA CYS A 42 21.49 -0.77 7.61
C CYS A 42 20.35 -1.06 8.60
N ILE A 43 19.19 -0.43 8.39
CA ILE A 43 18.00 -0.59 9.25
C ILE A 43 16.98 -1.58 8.66
N THR A 44 17.25 -2.14 7.49
CA THR A 44 16.46 -3.26 6.99
C THR A 44 16.84 -4.50 7.81
N PRO A 45 15.87 -5.12 8.53
CA PRO A 45 16.19 -6.27 9.36
C PRO A 45 16.79 -7.41 8.52
N HIS A 46 17.98 -7.85 8.89
CA HIS A 46 18.69 -8.92 8.21
C HIS A 46 18.85 -10.14 9.13
N ALA A 47 18.83 -11.33 8.55
CA ALA A 47 18.97 -12.58 9.28
C ALA A 47 20.37 -12.70 9.91
N VAL A 48 20.41 -12.97 11.22
CA VAL A 48 21.66 -13.14 11.98
C VAL A 48 22.20 -14.54 11.74
N THR A 49 22.84 -14.75 10.58
CA THR A 49 23.48 -16.02 10.22
C THR A 49 24.96 -16.06 10.63
N HIS A 50 25.57 -17.25 10.60
CA HIS A 50 27.00 -17.39 10.88
C HIS A 50 27.85 -16.61 9.87
N SER A 51 27.59 -16.81 8.58
CA SER A 51 28.31 -16.11 7.51
C SER A 51 28.15 -14.59 7.55
N ALA A 52 26.93 -14.10 7.85
CA ALA A 52 26.71 -12.66 7.97
C ALA A 52 27.44 -12.04 9.16
N LYS A 53 27.64 -12.78 10.26
CA LYS A 53 28.42 -12.31 11.43
C LYS A 53 29.93 -12.19 11.15
N GLU A 54 30.43 -12.86 10.15
CA GLU A 54 31.84 -12.72 9.73
C GLU A 54 32.07 -11.38 9.02
N ARG A 55 31.05 -10.86 8.36
CA ARG A 55 31.10 -9.61 7.57
C ARG A 55 30.60 -8.40 8.35
N PHE A 56 29.55 -8.58 9.16
CA PHE A 56 28.80 -7.50 9.78
C PHE A 56 28.69 -7.65 11.30
N ARG A 57 28.53 -6.52 11.97
CA ARG A 57 28.13 -6.46 13.36
C ARG A 57 26.64 -6.16 13.48
N PHE A 58 25.90 -7.09 14.08
CA PHE A 58 24.48 -6.97 14.31
C PHE A 58 24.19 -6.21 15.60
N ALA A 59 23.32 -5.21 15.56
CA ALA A 59 22.99 -4.36 16.69
C ALA A 59 21.56 -3.81 16.63
N GLY A 60 21.10 -3.17 17.70
CA GLY A 60 19.80 -2.53 17.77
C GLY A 60 18.62 -3.50 17.99
N PRO A 61 17.41 -3.12 17.58
CA PRO A 61 16.22 -3.92 17.82
C PRO A 61 16.31 -5.31 17.20
N GLU A 62 15.83 -6.31 17.94
CA GLU A 62 15.78 -7.70 17.49
C GLU A 62 14.32 -8.13 17.30
N SER A 63 14.05 -8.85 16.23
CA SER A 63 12.79 -9.54 16.01
C SER A 63 13.03 -11.00 15.59
N LEU A 64 12.06 -11.84 15.87
CA LEU A 64 11.98 -13.20 15.35
C LEU A 64 10.90 -13.21 14.29
N SER A 65 11.26 -13.42 13.03
CA SER A 65 10.31 -13.44 11.94
C SER A 65 10.54 -14.62 11.00
N GLY A 66 9.50 -15.40 10.80
CA GLY A 66 9.42 -16.46 9.79
C GLY A 66 8.97 -15.93 8.44
N LEU A 67 8.89 -16.83 7.48
CA LEU A 67 8.19 -16.57 6.23
C LEU A 67 6.86 -17.32 6.26
N VAL A 68 5.78 -16.64 5.89
CA VAL A 68 4.43 -17.20 5.83
C VAL A 68 3.86 -17.10 4.42
N LEU A 69 3.05 -18.08 4.07
CA LEU A 69 2.21 -18.00 2.88
C LEU A 69 1.07 -17.03 3.17
N VAL A 70 0.89 -16.07 2.28
CA VAL A 70 -0.29 -15.21 2.27
C VAL A 70 -1.25 -15.73 1.21
N GLN A 71 -2.42 -16.13 1.63
CA GLN A 71 -3.50 -16.64 0.81
C GLN A 71 -4.84 -16.06 1.27
N ARG A 72 -5.89 -16.23 0.51
CA ARG A 72 -7.24 -15.86 0.96
C ARG A 72 -7.73 -16.88 2.00
N ARG A 73 -8.58 -16.43 2.90
CA ARG A 73 -9.30 -17.35 3.80
C ARG A 73 -10.13 -18.35 2.99
N GLU A 74 -10.22 -19.56 3.49
CA GLU A 74 -11.03 -20.59 2.88
C GLU A 74 -12.49 -20.14 2.76
N THR A 75 -13.00 -20.15 1.55
CA THR A 75 -14.38 -19.77 1.25
C THR A 75 -15.01 -20.87 0.38
N ALA A 76 -16.20 -21.32 0.73
CA ALA A 76 -16.91 -22.33 -0.06
C ALA A 76 -17.14 -21.80 -1.49
N GLY A 77 -16.72 -22.59 -2.49
CA GLY A 77 -16.86 -22.25 -3.91
C GLY A 77 -15.73 -21.40 -4.50
N ASP A 78 -14.64 -21.11 -3.76
CA ASP A 78 -13.44 -20.51 -4.36
C ASP A 78 -12.75 -21.56 -5.25
N SER A 79 -12.42 -21.19 -6.49
CA SER A 79 -11.72 -22.06 -7.45
C SER A 79 -10.23 -22.25 -7.12
N VAL A 80 -9.70 -21.41 -6.23
CA VAL A 80 -8.30 -21.44 -5.79
C VAL A 80 -8.17 -22.30 -4.55
N PRO A 81 -7.28 -23.33 -4.54
CA PRO A 81 -7.11 -24.19 -3.40
C PRO A 81 -6.66 -23.41 -2.15
N TYR A 82 -7.28 -23.68 -1.01
CA TYR A 82 -6.75 -23.24 0.27
C TYR A 82 -5.68 -24.22 0.74
N LEU A 83 -4.45 -23.76 0.90
CA LEU A 83 -3.30 -24.58 1.23
C LEU A 83 -3.12 -24.70 2.74
N ARG A 84 -3.02 -25.92 3.25
CA ARG A 84 -2.86 -26.23 4.67
C ARG A 84 -1.46 -26.70 5.05
N ASP A 85 -0.68 -27.07 4.03
CA ASP A 85 0.73 -27.46 4.17
C ASP A 85 1.54 -27.04 2.93
N VAL A 86 2.86 -27.08 3.07
CA VAL A 86 3.80 -26.61 2.03
C VAL A 86 3.81 -27.49 0.78
N THR A 87 3.37 -28.74 0.86
CA THR A 87 3.33 -29.64 -0.30
C THR A 87 2.26 -29.19 -1.29
N GLY A 88 1.22 -28.52 -0.80
CA GLY A 88 0.17 -27.93 -1.63
C GLY A 88 0.67 -26.82 -2.57
N LEU A 89 1.87 -26.28 -2.35
CA LEU A 89 2.48 -25.26 -3.24
C LEU A 89 2.93 -25.87 -4.58
N LEU A 90 3.15 -27.18 -4.64
CA LEU A 90 3.59 -27.82 -5.88
C LEU A 90 2.58 -27.59 -7.01
N GLY A 91 3.09 -27.05 -8.14
CA GLY A 91 2.29 -26.69 -9.31
C GLY A 91 1.47 -25.42 -9.17
N GLN A 92 1.45 -24.76 -7.99
CA GLN A 92 0.81 -23.46 -7.81
C GLN A 92 1.70 -22.32 -8.30
N GLU A 93 1.08 -21.20 -8.70
CA GLU A 93 1.81 -19.98 -9.01
C GLU A 93 1.94 -19.13 -7.73
N VAL A 94 3.19 -18.85 -7.34
CA VAL A 94 3.54 -17.98 -6.21
C VAL A 94 4.24 -16.75 -6.74
N THR A 95 3.72 -15.58 -6.40
CA THR A 95 4.29 -14.29 -6.82
C THR A 95 5.15 -13.72 -5.71
N VAL A 96 6.39 -13.35 -6.00
CA VAL A 96 7.34 -12.78 -5.03
C VAL A 96 8.10 -11.61 -5.66
N LEU A 97 8.78 -10.83 -4.81
CA LEU A 97 9.67 -9.76 -5.27
C LEU A 97 11.08 -10.31 -5.59
N SER A 98 11.69 -9.76 -6.61
CA SER A 98 13.09 -10.02 -6.96
C SER A 98 14.03 -9.66 -5.80
N GLY A 99 15.02 -10.51 -5.51
CA GLY A 99 15.99 -10.32 -4.44
C GLY A 99 15.41 -10.45 -3.03
N SER A 100 14.16 -10.92 -2.87
CA SER A 100 13.54 -11.09 -1.57
C SER A 100 13.92 -12.42 -0.90
N ARG A 101 13.81 -12.46 0.44
CA ARG A 101 13.93 -13.73 1.19
C ARG A 101 12.93 -14.78 0.71
N ALA A 102 11.76 -14.35 0.24
CA ALA A 102 10.71 -15.21 -0.26
C ALA A 102 11.14 -15.94 -1.54
N GLU A 103 11.80 -15.26 -2.49
CA GLU A 103 12.32 -15.85 -3.72
C GLU A 103 13.26 -17.01 -3.41
N GLY A 104 14.34 -16.75 -2.67
CA GLY A 104 15.30 -17.81 -2.30
C GLY A 104 14.68 -18.91 -1.40
N ARG A 105 13.54 -18.65 -0.73
CA ARG A 105 12.84 -19.69 0.01
C ARG A 105 12.06 -20.61 -0.91
N VAL A 106 11.42 -20.08 -1.94
CA VAL A 106 10.69 -20.91 -2.93
C VAL A 106 11.65 -21.88 -3.62
N GLU A 107 12.82 -21.41 -4.04
CA GLU A 107 13.84 -22.26 -4.65
C GLU A 107 14.23 -23.44 -3.74
N ARG A 108 14.50 -23.16 -2.47
CA ARG A 108 14.82 -24.21 -1.49
C ARG A 108 13.63 -25.14 -1.19
N LEU A 109 12.38 -24.64 -1.28
CA LEU A 109 11.20 -25.48 -1.14
C LEU A 109 11.06 -26.46 -2.30
N GLU A 110 11.33 -26.05 -3.53
CA GLU A 110 11.34 -26.93 -4.69
C GLU A 110 12.30 -28.11 -4.49
N GLU A 111 13.53 -27.83 -4.02
CA GLU A 111 14.51 -28.87 -3.71
C GLU A 111 14.03 -29.81 -2.60
N GLN A 112 13.47 -29.25 -1.50
CA GLN A 112 13.00 -30.02 -0.36
C GLN A 112 11.79 -30.89 -0.69
N LEU A 113 10.88 -30.40 -1.53
CA LEU A 113 9.64 -31.09 -1.89
C LEU A 113 9.81 -32.00 -3.13
N GLY A 114 10.95 -31.91 -3.82
CA GLY A 114 11.22 -32.70 -5.02
C GLY A 114 10.30 -32.40 -6.19
N GLY A 115 9.79 -31.17 -6.28
CA GLY A 115 8.86 -30.78 -7.32
C GLY A 115 8.94 -29.28 -7.64
N LYS A 116 8.18 -28.81 -8.64
CA LYS A 116 8.22 -27.43 -9.12
C LYS A 116 7.06 -26.59 -8.59
N ILE A 117 7.39 -25.35 -8.21
CA ILE A 117 6.47 -24.26 -7.89
C ILE A 117 6.56 -23.27 -9.04
N ARG A 118 5.45 -22.79 -9.56
CA ARG A 118 5.49 -21.78 -10.63
C ARG A 118 5.80 -20.41 -10.02
N LEU A 119 7.08 -20.06 -9.98
CA LEU A 119 7.55 -18.81 -9.41
C LEU A 119 7.34 -17.67 -10.41
N ARG A 120 6.61 -16.63 -9.98
CA ARG A 120 6.46 -15.36 -10.68
C ARG A 120 7.20 -14.27 -9.91
N VAL A 121 8.32 -13.81 -10.48
CA VAL A 121 9.16 -12.77 -9.86
C VAL A 121 8.78 -11.39 -10.43
N ILE A 122 8.57 -10.43 -9.55
CA ILE A 122 8.23 -9.04 -9.90
C ILE A 122 9.34 -8.10 -9.40
N ASP A 123 9.64 -7.09 -10.21
CA ASP A 123 10.65 -6.08 -9.89
C ASP A 123 10.20 -5.27 -8.65
N ALA A 124 11.04 -5.24 -7.62
CA ALA A 124 10.82 -4.50 -6.38
C ALA A 124 10.79 -2.96 -6.58
N ASP A 125 11.23 -2.45 -7.71
CA ASP A 125 11.13 -1.03 -8.05
C ASP A 125 9.69 -0.58 -8.38
N THR A 126 8.82 -1.50 -8.76
CA THR A 126 7.44 -1.20 -9.18
C THR A 126 6.39 -1.46 -8.11
N VAL A 127 6.59 -2.51 -7.31
CA VAL A 127 5.68 -2.95 -6.24
C VAL A 127 6.45 -3.29 -4.98
N ASN A 128 5.79 -3.40 -3.86
CA ASN A 128 6.35 -3.88 -2.59
C ASN A 128 5.58 -5.12 -2.09
N THR A 129 6.04 -5.72 -1.01
CA THR A 129 5.40 -6.92 -0.44
C THR A 129 3.98 -6.64 0.03
N GLU A 130 3.70 -5.45 0.57
CA GLU A 130 2.36 -5.03 0.98
C GLU A 130 1.41 -4.94 -0.22
N ASP A 131 1.91 -4.48 -1.38
CA ASP A 131 1.14 -4.45 -2.61
C ASP A 131 0.80 -5.87 -3.09
N LEU A 132 1.75 -6.83 -2.98
CA LEU A 132 1.47 -8.24 -3.30
C LEU A 132 0.42 -8.83 -2.35
N ILE A 133 0.48 -8.52 -1.06
CA ILE A 133 -0.54 -8.94 -0.09
C ILE A 133 -1.91 -8.35 -0.45
N ALA A 134 -1.95 -7.08 -0.85
CA ALA A 134 -3.16 -6.43 -1.32
C ALA A 134 -3.73 -7.11 -2.58
N GLN A 135 -2.87 -7.49 -3.53
CA GLN A 135 -3.25 -8.23 -4.74
C GLN A 135 -3.80 -9.63 -4.43
N VAL A 136 -3.30 -10.31 -3.37
CA VAL A 136 -3.93 -11.56 -2.89
C VAL A 136 -5.33 -11.27 -2.37
N ALA A 137 -5.50 -10.22 -1.57
CA ALA A 137 -6.80 -9.84 -1.02
C ALA A 137 -7.81 -9.44 -2.10
N SER A 138 -7.36 -8.75 -3.17
CA SER A 138 -8.19 -8.31 -4.31
C SER A 138 -8.42 -9.40 -5.36
N ARG A 139 -7.83 -10.59 -5.22
CA ARG A 139 -7.92 -11.72 -6.15
C ARG A 139 -7.16 -11.53 -7.47
N GLU A 140 -6.22 -10.61 -7.53
CA GLU A 140 -5.37 -10.41 -8.71
C GLU A 140 -4.27 -11.48 -8.81
N ILE A 141 -3.75 -11.91 -7.66
CA ILE A 141 -2.85 -13.06 -7.52
C ILE A 141 -3.41 -14.04 -6.48
N ASN A 142 -2.95 -15.30 -6.51
CA ASN A 142 -3.46 -16.32 -5.61
C ASN A 142 -2.66 -16.41 -4.32
N TYR A 143 -1.33 -16.39 -4.45
CA TYR A 143 -0.40 -16.62 -3.34
C TYR A 143 0.79 -15.68 -3.44
N THR A 144 1.23 -15.19 -2.27
CA THR A 144 2.55 -14.59 -2.09
C THR A 144 3.18 -15.10 -0.80
N ILE A 145 4.48 -14.93 -0.64
CA ILE A 145 5.21 -15.23 0.58
C ILE A 145 5.74 -13.93 1.14
N ALA A 146 5.59 -13.73 2.43
CA ALA A 146 6.02 -12.51 3.11
C ALA A 146 6.63 -12.83 4.48
N ASP A 147 7.42 -11.88 5.00
CA ASP A 147 7.82 -11.90 6.40
C ASP A 147 6.58 -11.85 7.31
N GLU A 148 6.57 -12.69 8.33
CA GLU A 148 5.42 -12.88 9.22
C GLU A 148 4.97 -11.56 9.87
N ASP A 149 5.91 -10.73 10.32
CA ASP A 149 5.60 -9.45 10.96
C ASP A 149 4.91 -8.48 9.99
N LEU A 150 5.38 -8.43 8.74
CA LEU A 150 4.77 -7.63 7.70
C LEU A 150 3.40 -8.17 7.31
N ALA A 151 3.27 -9.49 7.20
CA ALA A 151 1.99 -10.14 6.91
C ALA A 151 0.97 -9.91 8.04
N LYS A 152 1.38 -9.98 9.31
CA LYS A 152 0.54 -9.63 10.48
C LYS A 152 0.08 -8.18 10.42
N LEU A 153 1.00 -7.25 10.15
CA LEU A 153 0.67 -5.85 10.00
C LEU A 153 -0.35 -5.64 8.87
N THR A 154 -0.10 -6.20 7.69
CA THR A 154 -0.94 -5.99 6.50
C THR A 154 -2.31 -6.68 6.67
N LYS A 155 -2.39 -7.80 7.41
CA LYS A 155 -3.66 -8.47 7.74
C LYS A 155 -4.62 -7.57 8.54
N THR A 156 -4.12 -6.58 9.28
CA THR A 156 -4.98 -5.61 9.98
C THR A 156 -5.83 -4.76 9.02
N TYR A 157 -5.40 -4.64 7.77
CA TYR A 157 -6.11 -3.94 6.69
C TYR A 157 -6.95 -4.90 5.83
N TYR A 158 -6.50 -6.13 5.68
CA TYR A 158 -7.13 -7.17 4.84
C TYR A 158 -7.52 -8.38 5.66
N PRO A 159 -8.61 -8.33 6.45
CA PRO A 159 -9.02 -9.44 7.33
C PRO A 159 -9.43 -10.71 6.56
N GLY A 160 -9.65 -10.60 5.25
CA GLY A 160 -9.97 -11.73 4.37
C GLY A 160 -8.78 -12.60 3.97
N ILE A 161 -7.55 -12.24 4.35
CA ILE A 161 -6.38 -13.08 4.10
C ILE A 161 -6.10 -14.02 5.28
N ASP A 162 -5.43 -15.10 4.97
CA ASP A 162 -4.86 -16.05 5.92
C ASP A 162 -3.32 -16.08 5.77
N ILE A 163 -2.64 -16.17 6.91
CA ILE A 163 -1.18 -16.19 7.04
C ILE A 163 -0.72 -17.29 8.00
N SER A 164 -1.54 -18.30 8.21
CA SER A 164 -1.28 -19.35 9.20
C SER A 164 -0.30 -20.41 8.71
N LEU A 165 -0.09 -20.51 7.39
CA LEU A 165 0.85 -21.49 6.85
C LEU A 165 2.27 -20.92 6.85
N GLU A 166 3.10 -21.45 7.76
CA GLU A 166 4.52 -21.16 7.80
C GLU A 166 5.25 -21.88 6.66
N VAL A 167 6.02 -21.14 5.89
CA VAL A 167 6.83 -21.69 4.79
C VAL A 167 8.32 -21.61 5.05
N GLY A 168 8.73 -20.98 6.15
CA GLY A 168 10.13 -20.89 6.59
C GLY A 168 10.24 -20.71 8.10
N PHE A 169 11.31 -21.26 8.66
CA PHE A 169 11.61 -21.14 10.10
C PHE A 169 11.83 -19.67 10.50
N ALA A 170 11.41 -19.33 11.72
CA ALA A 170 11.69 -18.03 12.30
C ALA A 170 13.22 -17.83 12.43
N GLN A 171 13.68 -16.68 11.98
CA GLN A 171 15.06 -16.26 12.08
C GLN A 171 15.15 -15.01 12.94
N ARG A 172 16.27 -14.89 13.66
CA ARG A 172 16.60 -13.63 14.36
C ARG A 172 16.97 -12.59 13.32
N LEU A 173 16.25 -11.50 13.31
CA LEU A 173 16.48 -10.37 12.42
C LEU A 173 16.95 -9.18 13.26
N ARG A 174 18.02 -8.50 12.82
CA ARG A 174 18.55 -7.30 13.46
C ARG A 174 19.04 -6.31 12.40
N TRP A 175 19.26 -5.09 12.81
CA TRP A 175 20.01 -4.12 12.04
C TRP A 175 21.48 -4.52 12.02
N PHE A 176 22.24 -4.03 11.05
CA PHE A 176 23.66 -4.32 10.96
C PHE A 176 24.49 -3.11 10.53
N THR A 177 25.73 -3.11 10.95
CA THR A 177 26.75 -2.11 10.65
C THR A 177 28.03 -2.82 10.23
N SER A 178 29.08 -2.09 9.80
CA SER A 178 30.39 -2.72 9.51
C SER A 178 30.93 -3.42 10.75
N SER A 179 31.73 -4.46 10.54
CA SER A 179 32.37 -5.21 11.65
C SER A 179 33.20 -4.33 12.57
N GLU A 180 33.72 -3.22 12.07
CA GLU A 180 34.62 -2.28 12.80
C GLU A 180 33.84 -1.23 13.60
N ALA A 181 32.56 -1.01 13.35
CA ALA A 181 31.74 0.03 13.99
C ALA A 181 31.30 -0.37 15.41
N ILE A 182 32.22 -0.73 16.29
CA ILE A 182 31.96 -1.24 17.65
C ILE A 182 31.14 -0.25 18.47
N GLY A 183 31.56 1.02 18.51
CA GLY A 183 30.88 2.04 19.32
C GLY A 183 29.44 2.33 18.89
N LEU A 184 29.17 2.31 17.59
CA LEU A 184 27.79 2.45 17.07
C LEU A 184 26.93 1.24 17.46
N ALA A 185 27.47 0.03 17.31
CA ALA A 185 26.76 -1.19 17.67
C ALA A 185 26.44 -1.24 19.17
N GLU A 186 27.38 -0.91 20.03
CA GLU A 186 27.17 -0.84 21.49
C GLU A 186 26.11 0.21 21.86
N ALA A 187 26.15 1.38 21.22
CA ALA A 187 25.17 2.44 21.44
C ALA A 187 23.77 2.02 21.02
N LEU A 188 23.64 1.31 19.89
CA LEU A 188 22.37 0.75 19.39
C LEU A 188 21.84 -0.34 20.32
N ASP A 189 22.70 -1.25 20.80
CA ASP A 189 22.33 -2.34 21.71
C ASP A 189 21.89 -1.81 23.08
N GLN A 190 22.58 -0.80 23.61
CA GLN A 190 22.18 -0.16 24.85
C GLN A 190 20.81 0.52 24.68
N TRP A 191 20.65 1.31 23.64
CA TRP A 191 19.39 1.96 23.34
C TRP A 191 18.24 0.95 23.14
N ALA A 192 18.49 -0.16 22.45
CA ALA A 192 17.50 -1.20 22.21
C ALA A 192 16.98 -1.88 23.49
N LYS A 193 17.80 -1.93 24.56
CA LYS A 193 17.39 -2.45 25.88
C LYS A 193 16.40 -1.49 26.58
N ASP A 194 16.58 -0.20 26.35
CA ASP A 194 15.78 0.85 27.00
C ASP A 194 14.48 1.16 26.22
N ILE A 195 14.40 0.73 24.94
CA ILE A 195 13.25 0.98 24.06
C ILE A 195 11.89 0.57 24.66
N PRO A 196 11.71 -0.62 25.28
CA PRO A 196 10.41 -1.03 25.77
C PRO A 196 9.78 -0.09 26.80
N GLU A 197 10.61 0.69 27.49
CA GLU A 197 10.19 1.67 28.49
C GLU A 197 9.90 3.06 27.91
N ASP A 198 10.33 3.32 26.65
CA ASP A 198 10.13 4.60 25.97
C ASP A 198 8.67 4.75 25.51
N GLU A 199 8.01 5.80 25.98
CA GLU A 199 6.61 6.10 25.61
C GLU A 199 6.44 6.38 24.11
N SER A 200 7.43 7.03 23.48
CA SER A 200 7.41 7.30 22.04
C SER A 200 7.48 5.99 21.24
N PHE A 201 8.29 5.02 21.71
CA PHE A 201 8.32 3.69 21.11
C PHE A 201 6.99 2.97 21.25
N ARG A 202 6.36 2.99 22.44
CA ARG A 202 5.05 2.35 22.64
C ARG A 202 3.99 2.94 21.72
N GLN A 203 3.99 4.25 21.51
CA GLN A 203 3.08 4.90 20.57
C GLN A 203 3.36 4.50 19.11
N ILE A 204 4.64 4.41 18.71
CA ILE A 204 5.04 3.92 17.39
C ILE A 204 4.55 2.47 17.23
N TYR A 205 4.90 1.58 18.16
CA TYR A 205 4.52 0.16 18.12
C TYR A 205 3.01 -0.03 18.04
N LYS A 206 2.26 0.63 18.92
CA LYS A 206 0.80 0.59 18.94
C LYS A 206 0.20 1.04 17.61
N ARG A 207 0.73 2.08 17.01
CA ARG A 207 0.25 2.60 15.72
C ARG A 207 0.47 1.61 14.58
N TYR A 208 1.55 0.85 14.59
CA TYR A 208 1.87 -0.08 13.52
C TYR A 208 1.25 -1.47 13.72
N PHE A 209 1.18 -1.98 14.96
CA PHE A 209 0.88 -3.39 15.21
C PHE A 209 -0.39 -3.67 16.03
N GLU A 210 -0.88 -2.73 16.81
CA GLU A 210 -2.02 -2.99 17.71
C GLU A 210 -3.32 -2.32 17.24
N LEU A 211 -3.26 -1.15 16.62
CA LEU A 211 -4.45 -0.46 16.18
C LEU A 211 -4.98 -1.14 14.91
N SER A 212 -6.10 -1.84 15.05
CA SER A 212 -6.86 -2.31 13.89
C SER A 212 -7.27 -1.13 13.03
N LYS A 213 -6.91 -1.18 11.76
CA LYS A 213 -7.23 -0.15 10.77
C LYS A 213 -8.48 -0.49 9.97
N VAL A 214 -9.04 -1.66 10.22
CA VAL A 214 -10.37 -2.06 9.71
C VAL A 214 -11.42 -1.51 10.67
N MET A 215 -12.33 -0.68 10.18
CA MET A 215 -13.53 -0.32 10.93
C MET A 215 -14.34 -1.60 11.17
N PRO A 216 -14.80 -1.88 12.40
CA PRO A 216 -15.74 -2.97 12.64
C PRO A 216 -16.94 -2.75 11.72
N SER A 217 -17.30 -3.75 10.92
CA SER A 217 -18.62 -3.76 10.30
C SER A 217 -19.62 -3.83 11.46
N GLU A 218 -20.33 -2.74 11.71
CA GLU A 218 -21.48 -2.77 12.61
C GLU A 218 -22.52 -3.71 11.97
N THR A 219 -22.49 -4.97 12.34
CA THR A 219 -23.68 -5.80 12.36
C THR A 219 -24.55 -5.22 13.49
N PRO A 220 -25.75 -4.74 13.21
CA PRO A 220 -26.64 -4.35 14.29
C PRO A 220 -27.00 -5.63 15.06
N SER A 221 -26.38 -5.83 16.20
CA SER A 221 -26.83 -6.81 17.19
C SER A 221 -28.17 -6.29 17.71
N SER A 222 -29.24 -6.88 17.25
CA SER A 222 -30.57 -6.73 17.84
C SER A 222 -30.46 -6.97 19.34
N PRO A 223 -30.92 -6.07 20.21
CA PRO A 223 -30.98 -6.32 21.62
C PRO A 223 -32.02 -7.42 21.88
N THR A 224 -31.57 -8.54 22.43
CA THR A 224 -32.43 -9.57 22.97
C THR A 224 -33.15 -8.99 24.18
N PRO A 225 -34.50 -8.94 24.25
CA PRO A 225 -35.19 -8.54 25.47
C PRO A 225 -35.08 -9.66 26.49
N LYS A 226 -34.45 -9.40 27.60
CA LYS A 226 -34.53 -10.24 28.79
C LYS A 226 -35.99 -10.21 29.30
N GLY A 227 -36.52 -11.40 29.47
CA GLY A 227 -37.88 -11.65 29.95
C GLY A 227 -38.20 -11.07 31.33
N GLY A 228 -39.36 -10.51 31.43
CA GLY A 228 -40.05 -10.23 32.66
C GLY A 228 -41.52 -10.62 32.50
N ARG A 229 -41.95 -11.55 33.31
CA ARG A 229 -43.24 -12.24 33.40
C ARG A 229 -44.28 -11.29 33.98
N SER A 230 -45.48 -11.16 33.42
CA SER A 230 -46.75 -11.28 34.15
C SER A 230 -47.98 -10.95 33.31
N GLU A 231 -48.83 -11.89 33.08
CA GLU A 231 -50.27 -12.05 33.21
C GLU A 231 -51.27 -11.05 32.57
N ARG A 232 -52.16 -11.68 31.82
CA ARG A 232 -53.64 -11.59 31.67
C ARG A 232 -54.25 -10.47 30.79
N GLY A 233 -55.00 -11.01 29.86
CA GLY A 233 -56.37 -10.54 29.61
C GLY A 233 -56.72 -10.15 28.19
N GLY A 234 -57.42 -11.00 27.46
CA GLY A 234 -58.70 -10.69 26.84
C GLY A 234 -58.72 -10.19 25.42
N GLU A 235 -59.21 -11.09 24.57
CA GLU A 235 -60.18 -10.92 23.47
C GLU A 235 -59.87 -10.14 22.18
N LYS A 236 -59.82 -10.93 21.09
CA LYS A 236 -60.56 -10.86 19.83
C LYS A 236 -60.75 -9.47 19.14
N GLU A 237 -60.29 -9.38 17.92
CA GLU A 237 -61.06 -9.58 16.68
C GLU A 237 -60.24 -9.20 15.43
N THR A 238 -60.20 -10.16 14.52
CA THR A 238 -60.27 -10.07 13.04
C THR A 238 -60.08 -8.71 12.35
N THR A 239 -59.15 -8.60 11.40
CA THR A 239 -59.40 -8.70 9.95
C THR A 239 -58.21 -8.25 9.11
N THR A 240 -57.82 -9.16 8.20
CA THR A 240 -57.49 -8.98 6.78
C THR A 240 -56.45 -7.99 6.27
N HIS A 241 -55.50 -8.62 5.56
CA HIS A 241 -54.85 -8.22 4.31
C HIS A 241 -53.79 -7.13 4.30
N GLY A 242 -52.62 -7.57 3.82
CA GLY A 242 -51.63 -6.70 3.25
C GLY A 242 -50.24 -7.29 3.28
N ALA A 243 -50.00 -8.39 2.58
CA ALA A 243 -48.66 -8.83 2.25
C ALA A 243 -48.02 -7.79 1.30
N SER A 244 -46.98 -7.13 1.73
CA SER A 244 -46.13 -6.37 0.85
C SER A 244 -44.75 -7.01 0.89
N SER A 245 -44.51 -7.83 -0.10
CA SER A 245 -43.25 -8.46 -0.45
C SER A 245 -42.26 -7.39 -0.85
N MET A 246 -41.07 -7.40 -0.19
CA MET A 246 -39.91 -6.72 -0.72
C MET A 246 -39.43 -7.41 -2.00
N PRO A 247 -39.12 -6.68 -3.06
CA PRO A 247 -38.64 -7.28 -4.29
C PRO A 247 -37.18 -7.71 -4.15
N HIS A 248 -36.94 -9.00 -4.33
CA HIS A 248 -35.65 -9.50 -4.78
C HIS A 248 -35.27 -8.80 -6.07
N ALA A 249 -34.13 -8.15 -6.13
CA ALA A 249 -33.56 -7.66 -7.36
C ALA A 249 -33.07 -8.83 -8.22
N SER A 250 -33.98 -9.44 -8.92
CA SER A 250 -33.70 -10.27 -10.08
C SER A 250 -33.51 -9.33 -11.28
N GLY A 251 -32.40 -9.56 -12.02
CA GLY A 251 -32.01 -8.79 -13.16
C GLY A 251 -33.15 -8.54 -14.15
N SER A 252 -33.32 -7.30 -14.55
CA SER A 252 -33.97 -6.94 -15.77
C SER A 252 -32.93 -6.32 -16.71
N SER A 253 -32.68 -7.04 -17.79
CA SER A 253 -32.04 -6.57 -19.01
C SER A 253 -32.78 -5.31 -19.52
N ALA A 254 -32.21 -4.14 -19.24
CA ALA A 254 -32.53 -2.93 -20.00
C ALA A 254 -31.37 -2.70 -20.98
N GLN A 255 -31.65 -3.00 -22.24
CA GLN A 255 -30.85 -2.56 -23.36
C GLN A 255 -30.76 -1.03 -23.37
N GLY A 256 -29.53 -0.50 -23.43
CA GLY A 256 -29.32 0.89 -23.77
C GLY A 256 -28.39 1.64 -22.83
N SER A 257 -27.14 1.78 -23.28
CA SER A 257 -26.04 2.58 -22.80
C SER A 257 -24.92 1.73 -22.17
N TYR A 258 -23.84 1.55 -22.90
CA TYR A 258 -22.60 0.96 -22.41
C TYR A 258 -21.92 1.92 -21.41
N GLY A 259 -22.39 1.93 -20.18
CA GLY A 259 -21.74 2.64 -19.08
C GLY A 259 -20.42 1.96 -18.71
N ILE A 260 -19.45 2.74 -18.22
CA ILE A 260 -18.16 2.25 -17.69
C ILE A 260 -18.37 1.67 -16.30
N SER A 261 -19.20 2.33 -15.47
CA SER A 261 -19.48 1.96 -14.09
C SER A 261 -20.86 2.46 -13.62
N ALA A 262 -21.28 2.00 -12.44
CA ALA A 262 -22.47 2.53 -11.78
C ALA A 262 -22.35 4.02 -11.36
N PHE A 263 -21.14 4.61 -11.43
CA PHE A 263 -20.84 5.96 -10.96
C PHE A 263 -20.64 6.97 -12.09
N ASP A 264 -20.90 6.62 -13.34
CA ASP A 264 -20.63 7.46 -14.52
C ASP A 264 -21.28 8.85 -14.41
N LYS A 265 -22.55 8.93 -14.05
CA LYS A 265 -23.25 10.21 -13.84
C LYS A 265 -22.64 11.08 -12.74
N LEU A 266 -22.07 10.44 -11.71
CA LEU A 266 -21.36 11.12 -10.64
C LEU A 266 -20.03 11.69 -11.18
N PHE A 267 -19.29 10.92 -11.96
CA PHE A 267 -18.04 11.37 -12.59
C PHE A 267 -18.31 12.49 -13.60
N GLU A 268 -19.34 12.40 -14.42
CA GLU A 268 -19.74 13.45 -15.37
C GLU A 268 -20.01 14.78 -14.65
N ARG A 269 -20.81 14.75 -13.58
CA ARG A 269 -21.11 15.94 -12.80
C ARG A 269 -19.87 16.57 -12.17
N GLU A 270 -19.05 15.78 -11.49
CA GLU A 270 -17.89 16.29 -10.76
C GLU A 270 -16.74 16.69 -11.68
N ALA A 271 -16.60 16.05 -12.86
CA ALA A 271 -15.60 16.40 -13.87
C ALA A 271 -15.78 17.80 -14.42
N GLN A 272 -17.01 18.32 -14.48
CA GLN A 272 -17.29 19.69 -14.90
C GLN A 272 -16.58 20.72 -14.01
N ARG A 273 -16.38 20.44 -12.72
CA ARG A 273 -15.75 21.34 -11.76
C ARG A 273 -14.24 21.53 -12.01
N ILE A 274 -13.59 20.53 -12.60
CA ILE A 274 -12.16 20.57 -12.96
C ILE A 274 -11.99 20.79 -14.48
N GLY A 275 -13.07 20.63 -15.24
CA GLY A 275 -13.09 20.75 -16.68
C GLY A 275 -12.36 19.59 -17.38
N TRP A 276 -12.14 18.45 -16.75
CA TRP A 276 -11.52 17.25 -17.34
C TRP A 276 -12.56 16.36 -18.02
N PRO A 277 -12.15 15.48 -18.96
CA PRO A 277 -12.99 14.38 -19.39
C PRO A 277 -13.35 13.49 -18.19
N TRP A 278 -14.64 13.17 -18.01
CA TRP A 278 -15.09 12.39 -16.87
C TRP A 278 -14.49 10.96 -16.83
N GLN A 279 -14.11 10.42 -18.00
CA GLN A 279 -13.46 9.14 -18.14
C GLN A 279 -12.10 9.10 -17.42
N VAL A 280 -11.44 10.24 -17.23
CA VAL A 280 -10.21 10.31 -16.39
C VAL A 280 -10.55 10.02 -14.94
N LEU A 281 -11.65 10.58 -14.40
CA LEU A 281 -12.09 10.28 -13.03
C LEU A 281 -12.48 8.79 -12.87
N ALA A 282 -13.19 8.24 -13.87
CA ALA A 282 -13.50 6.80 -13.89
C ALA A 282 -12.22 5.93 -13.91
N SER A 283 -11.19 6.35 -14.65
CA SER A 283 -9.91 5.65 -14.72
C SER A 283 -9.15 5.67 -13.39
N ILE A 284 -9.18 6.80 -12.69
CA ILE A 284 -8.64 6.92 -11.32
C ILE A 284 -9.40 6.00 -10.38
N ALA A 285 -10.74 6.05 -10.37
CA ALA A 285 -11.58 5.23 -9.49
C ALA A 285 -11.35 3.72 -9.71
N TYR A 286 -11.17 3.31 -10.95
CA TYR A 286 -10.80 1.93 -11.25
C TYR A 286 -9.42 1.58 -10.66
N GLN A 287 -8.43 2.45 -10.84
CA GLN A 287 -7.05 2.23 -10.38
C GLN A 287 -6.97 2.16 -8.85
N GLU A 288 -7.73 3.01 -8.15
CA GLU A 288 -7.71 3.12 -6.68
C GLU A 288 -8.54 2.04 -5.98
N SER A 289 -9.67 1.64 -6.56
CA SER A 289 -10.63 0.78 -5.86
C SER A 289 -11.30 -0.28 -6.72
N ASN A 290 -11.03 -0.32 -8.03
CA ASN A 290 -11.80 -1.14 -8.98
C ASN A 290 -13.32 -0.88 -8.85
N PHE A 291 -13.70 0.40 -8.74
CA PHE A 291 -15.07 0.87 -8.52
C PHE A 291 -15.74 0.37 -7.23
N ARG A 292 -14.99 0.02 -6.20
CA ARG A 292 -15.52 -0.44 -4.92
C ARG A 292 -15.41 0.67 -3.85
N PRO A 293 -16.51 1.32 -3.48
CA PRO A 293 -16.47 2.46 -2.55
C PRO A 293 -16.14 2.08 -1.11
N GLU A 294 -16.32 0.82 -0.73
CA GLU A 294 -16.03 0.30 0.61
C GLU A 294 -14.56 0.00 0.87
N VAL A 295 -13.69 0.12 -0.14
CA VAL A 295 -12.27 -0.24 -0.03
C VAL A 295 -11.55 0.66 0.97
N VAL A 296 -10.75 0.01 1.82
CA VAL A 296 -9.75 0.63 2.69
C VAL A 296 -8.40 0.01 2.35
N GLY A 297 -7.53 0.79 1.73
CA GLY A 297 -6.19 0.34 1.38
C GLY A 297 -5.27 0.20 2.60
N TRP A 298 -4.21 -0.56 2.47
CA TRP A 298 -3.21 -0.78 3.50
C TRP A 298 -2.55 0.53 4.01
N SER A 299 -2.38 1.51 3.15
CA SER A 299 -1.89 2.85 3.51
C SER A 299 -2.91 3.68 4.30
N GLY A 300 -4.13 3.20 4.43
CA GLY A 300 -5.26 3.89 5.03
C GLY A 300 -6.06 4.76 4.04
N ALA A 301 -5.72 4.74 2.76
CA ALA A 301 -6.53 5.35 1.70
C ALA A 301 -7.93 4.71 1.66
N ARG A 302 -8.98 5.49 1.36
CA ARG A 302 -10.37 5.03 1.53
C ARG A 302 -11.25 5.43 0.36
N GLY A 303 -12.25 4.59 0.15
CA GLY A 303 -13.36 4.87 -0.74
C GLY A 303 -13.02 4.76 -2.22
N LEU A 304 -13.99 5.14 -3.03
CA LEU A 304 -13.97 5.00 -4.48
C LEU A 304 -12.73 5.60 -5.15
N MET A 305 -12.19 6.71 -4.60
CA MET A 305 -11.08 7.47 -5.16
C MET A 305 -9.77 7.34 -4.37
N GLY A 306 -9.67 6.41 -3.42
CA GLY A 306 -8.42 6.15 -2.68
C GLY A 306 -7.93 7.32 -1.83
N ILE A 307 -8.83 8.05 -1.15
CA ILE A 307 -8.48 9.28 -0.42
C ILE A 307 -7.86 8.96 0.94
N MET A 308 -6.70 9.55 1.22
CA MET A 308 -6.10 9.50 2.55
C MET A 308 -6.95 10.31 3.56
N PRO A 309 -7.15 9.82 4.81
CA PRO A 309 -7.92 10.53 5.85
C PRO A 309 -7.48 11.97 6.09
N ARG A 310 -6.16 12.22 6.04
CA ARG A 310 -5.61 13.59 6.15
C ARG A 310 -6.09 14.49 5.02
N THR A 311 -6.10 13.98 3.79
CA THR A 311 -6.60 14.70 2.60
C THR A 311 -8.09 14.94 2.74
N GLY A 312 -8.87 13.93 3.15
CA GLY A 312 -10.30 14.08 3.41
C GLY A 312 -10.59 15.22 4.39
N LYS A 313 -9.85 15.28 5.50
CA LYS A 313 -10.00 16.35 6.52
C LYS A 313 -9.73 17.74 5.95
N ILE A 314 -8.71 17.89 5.07
CA ILE A 314 -8.41 19.18 4.41
C ILE A 314 -9.60 19.67 3.57
N TYR A 315 -10.31 18.76 2.91
CA TYR A 315 -11.46 19.07 2.05
C TYR A 315 -12.82 18.82 2.72
N GLY A 316 -12.85 18.84 4.06
CA GLY A 316 -14.08 18.83 4.86
C GLY A 316 -14.83 17.50 4.86
N ALA A 317 -14.11 16.38 4.80
CA ALA A 317 -14.69 15.04 4.92
C ALA A 317 -14.03 14.26 6.07
N SER A 318 -14.84 13.61 6.87
CA SER A 318 -14.39 12.66 7.90
C SER A 318 -13.93 11.35 7.24
N THR A 319 -13.16 10.58 7.99
CA THR A 319 -12.67 9.25 7.55
C THR A 319 -13.80 8.29 7.14
N LYS A 320 -14.96 8.37 7.81
CA LYS A 320 -16.14 7.53 7.51
C LYS A 320 -16.83 7.98 6.23
N GLU A 321 -16.98 9.30 6.05
CA GLU A 321 -17.65 9.87 4.87
C GLU A 321 -16.88 9.60 3.57
N LEU A 322 -15.58 9.33 3.62
CA LEU A 322 -14.79 8.96 2.44
C LEU A 322 -15.23 7.63 1.79
N LEU A 323 -15.99 6.79 2.49
CA LEU A 323 -16.58 5.57 1.94
C LEU A 323 -17.89 5.86 1.17
N ASP A 324 -18.47 7.06 1.30
CA ASP A 324 -19.57 7.50 0.45
C ASP A 324 -19.03 7.88 -0.95
N PRO A 325 -19.55 7.30 -2.04
CA PRO A 325 -19.04 7.58 -3.38
C PRO A 325 -19.07 9.05 -3.76
N ALA A 326 -20.16 9.77 -3.42
CA ALA A 326 -20.31 11.17 -3.78
C ALA A 326 -19.31 12.06 -3.03
N VAL A 327 -19.07 11.79 -1.75
CA VAL A 327 -18.07 12.47 -0.93
C VAL A 327 -16.67 12.16 -1.44
N SER A 328 -16.38 10.88 -1.72
CA SER A 328 -15.07 10.44 -2.22
C SER A 328 -14.70 11.13 -3.54
N VAL A 329 -15.61 11.16 -4.52
CA VAL A 329 -15.37 11.81 -5.82
C VAL A 329 -15.26 13.33 -5.67
N ARG A 330 -16.11 13.97 -4.87
CA ARG A 330 -16.03 15.41 -4.57
C ARG A 330 -14.66 15.79 -4.01
N VAL A 331 -14.20 15.07 -2.97
CA VAL A 331 -12.91 15.33 -2.31
C VAL A 331 -11.74 15.10 -3.27
N ALA A 332 -11.80 14.04 -4.08
CA ALA A 332 -10.80 13.77 -5.11
C ALA A 332 -10.69 14.92 -6.12
N VAL A 333 -11.82 15.40 -6.61
CA VAL A 333 -11.86 16.52 -7.57
C VAL A 333 -11.33 17.82 -6.93
N ASP A 334 -11.66 18.10 -5.69
CA ASP A 334 -11.12 19.27 -4.96
C ASP A 334 -9.59 19.16 -4.79
N CYS A 335 -9.09 17.97 -4.48
CA CYS A 335 -7.65 17.67 -4.39
C CYS A 335 -6.97 17.84 -5.77
N LEU A 336 -7.50 17.22 -6.81
CA LEU A 336 -6.98 17.31 -8.18
C LEU A 336 -6.94 18.74 -8.68
N ARG A 337 -7.98 19.56 -8.44
CA ARG A 337 -8.02 20.98 -8.77
C ARG A 337 -6.92 21.77 -8.07
N SER A 338 -6.74 21.51 -6.77
CA SER A 338 -5.68 22.17 -6.00
C SER A 338 -4.29 21.81 -6.51
N ILE A 339 -4.09 20.56 -6.93
CA ILE A 339 -2.82 20.11 -7.52
C ILE A 339 -2.62 20.69 -8.91
N ASP A 340 -3.64 20.65 -9.80
CA ASP A 340 -3.56 21.21 -11.16
C ASP A 340 -3.17 22.69 -11.13
N ALA A 341 -3.73 23.44 -10.19
CA ALA A 341 -3.43 24.86 -9.99
C ALA A 341 -1.94 25.13 -9.63
N LEU A 342 -1.24 24.18 -8.99
CA LEU A 342 0.19 24.33 -8.68
C LEU A 342 1.07 24.34 -9.93
N PHE A 343 0.63 23.71 -11.01
CA PHE A 343 1.41 23.50 -12.22
C PHE A 343 0.90 24.30 -13.43
N ILE A 344 -0.23 25.03 -13.32
CA ILE A 344 -0.90 25.67 -14.44
C ILE A 344 -0.04 26.70 -15.19
N ASN A 345 0.78 27.47 -14.45
CA ASN A 345 1.66 28.47 -15.05
C ASN A 345 2.92 27.87 -15.67
N GLN A 346 3.29 26.66 -15.28
CA GLN A 346 4.51 25.99 -15.75
C GLN A 346 4.22 25.02 -16.89
N ILE A 347 3.09 24.33 -16.84
CA ILE A 347 2.70 23.32 -17.82
C ILE A 347 1.42 23.80 -18.51
N THR A 348 1.59 24.50 -19.62
CA THR A 348 0.47 25.10 -20.38
C THR A 348 -0.31 24.06 -21.17
N ASN A 349 0.36 23.00 -21.66
CA ASN A 349 -0.31 21.87 -22.30
C ASN A 349 -1.17 21.12 -21.27
N ARG A 350 -2.47 21.04 -21.53
CA ARG A 350 -3.44 20.46 -20.61
C ARG A 350 -3.26 18.96 -20.43
N GLU A 351 -2.97 18.23 -21.50
CA GLU A 351 -2.80 16.78 -21.42
C GLU A 351 -1.57 16.41 -20.60
N GLU A 352 -0.45 17.11 -20.80
CA GLU A 352 0.76 16.95 -20.01
C GLU A 352 0.53 17.34 -18.55
N ARG A 353 -0.26 18.39 -18.29
CA ARG A 353 -0.59 18.81 -16.92
C ARG A 353 -1.50 17.79 -16.22
N ILE A 354 -2.43 17.14 -16.93
CA ILE A 354 -3.21 16.04 -16.38
C ILE A 354 -2.28 14.92 -15.90
N LYS A 355 -1.30 14.49 -16.70
CA LYS A 355 -0.31 13.46 -16.34
C LYS A 355 0.47 13.84 -15.07
N VAL A 356 0.97 15.08 -14.99
CA VAL A 356 1.69 15.59 -13.82
C VAL A 356 0.78 15.66 -12.59
N THR A 357 -0.48 16.06 -12.77
CA THR A 357 -1.47 16.09 -11.68
C THR A 357 -1.80 14.70 -11.16
N LEU A 358 -1.94 13.71 -12.05
CA LEU A 358 -2.11 12.30 -11.68
C LEU A 358 -0.92 11.76 -10.89
N ALA A 359 0.30 12.05 -11.34
CA ALA A 359 1.51 11.69 -10.62
C ALA A 359 1.57 12.33 -9.22
N ALA A 360 1.17 13.61 -9.12
CA ALA A 360 1.12 14.31 -7.84
C ALA A 360 0.00 13.84 -6.92
N TYR A 361 -1.12 13.38 -7.48
CA TYR A 361 -2.21 12.76 -6.73
C TYR A 361 -1.74 11.46 -6.04
N ASN A 362 -1.01 10.63 -6.78
CA ASN A 362 -0.47 9.36 -6.27
C ASN A 362 0.70 9.55 -5.29
N ALA A 363 1.69 10.38 -5.65
CA ALA A 363 2.95 10.52 -4.90
C ALA A 363 2.97 11.68 -3.89
N GLY A 364 2.08 12.63 -4.06
CA GLY A 364 2.09 13.90 -3.36
C GLY A 364 2.78 15.04 -4.14
N PRO A 365 2.23 16.26 -4.07
CA PRO A 365 2.69 17.40 -4.89
C PRO A 365 4.14 17.83 -4.59
N ALA A 366 4.62 17.61 -3.37
CA ALA A 366 6.01 17.98 -3.02
C ALA A 366 7.05 17.19 -3.83
N HIS A 367 6.79 15.89 -4.10
CA HIS A 367 7.67 15.08 -4.93
C HIS A 367 7.69 15.52 -6.38
N LEU A 368 6.55 15.97 -6.91
CA LEU A 368 6.47 16.49 -8.28
C LEU A 368 7.16 17.85 -8.42
N GLN A 369 7.06 18.71 -7.41
CA GLN A 369 7.83 19.97 -7.38
C GLN A 369 9.34 19.70 -7.34
N ASP A 370 9.77 18.65 -6.61
CA ASP A 370 11.18 18.21 -6.66
C ASP A 370 11.55 17.73 -8.06
N ALA A 371 10.72 16.90 -8.70
CA ALA A 371 10.99 16.40 -10.05
C ALA A 371 11.11 17.55 -11.07
N VAL A 372 10.28 18.59 -10.96
CA VAL A 372 10.37 19.80 -11.76
C VAL A 372 11.71 20.50 -11.55
N ARG A 373 12.15 20.70 -10.29
CA ARG A 373 13.44 21.32 -9.99
C ARG A 373 14.62 20.48 -10.47
N LEU A 374 14.53 19.16 -10.35
CA LEU A 374 15.54 18.24 -10.90
C LEU A 374 15.58 18.31 -12.43
N ALA A 375 14.41 18.33 -13.11
CA ALA A 375 14.34 18.48 -14.55
C ALA A 375 15.06 19.76 -15.00
N GLN A 376 14.77 20.89 -14.37
CA GLN A 376 15.44 22.18 -14.65
C GLN A 376 16.95 22.10 -14.42
N LYS A 377 17.39 21.51 -13.32
CA LYS A 377 18.81 21.42 -12.96
C LYS A 377 19.61 20.51 -13.89
N TYR A 378 19.00 19.40 -14.33
CA TYR A 378 19.69 18.38 -15.12
C TYR A 378 19.37 18.44 -16.62
N GLY A 379 18.73 19.54 -17.08
CA GLY A 379 18.51 19.80 -18.51
C GLY A 379 17.38 18.99 -19.15
N TYR A 380 16.45 18.43 -18.36
CA TYR A 380 15.22 17.83 -18.87
C TYR A 380 14.12 18.88 -19.03
N ALA A 381 13.15 18.60 -19.90
CA ALA A 381 11.98 19.46 -20.04
C ALA A 381 11.19 19.53 -18.73
N SER A 382 10.99 20.73 -18.19
CA SER A 382 10.26 20.96 -16.94
C SER A 382 8.80 21.41 -17.15
N ASP A 383 8.37 21.51 -18.40
CA ASP A 383 7.07 21.97 -18.85
C ASP A 383 6.17 20.86 -19.42
N ARG A 384 6.64 19.63 -19.41
CA ARG A 384 5.91 18.45 -19.88
C ARG A 384 6.28 17.21 -19.10
N TRP A 385 5.38 16.23 -19.13
CA TRP A 385 5.56 14.93 -18.50
C TRP A 385 6.53 14.04 -19.28
N GLU A 386 6.20 13.74 -20.54
CA GLU A 386 6.96 12.80 -21.37
C GLU A 386 8.36 13.30 -21.69
N GLY A 387 9.36 12.46 -21.39
CA GLY A 387 10.78 12.78 -21.58
C GLY A 387 11.28 13.98 -20.76
N GLY A 388 10.48 14.47 -19.84
CA GLY A 388 10.79 15.62 -18.99
C GLY A 388 10.65 15.33 -17.51
N ILE A 389 9.54 15.78 -16.90
CA ILE A 389 9.27 15.62 -15.46
C ILE A 389 9.23 14.13 -15.06
N GLU A 390 8.70 13.27 -15.92
CA GLU A 390 8.70 11.82 -15.69
C GLU A 390 10.13 11.28 -15.51
N THR A 391 11.04 11.64 -16.42
CA THR A 391 12.45 11.22 -16.33
C THR A 391 13.07 11.66 -15.02
N ALA A 392 12.90 12.92 -14.65
CA ALA A 392 13.40 13.46 -13.39
C ALA A 392 12.77 12.78 -12.16
N LEU A 393 11.49 12.42 -12.25
CA LEU A 393 10.79 11.69 -11.20
C LEU A 393 11.35 10.27 -11.00
N ARG A 394 11.65 9.56 -12.10
CA ARG A 394 12.29 8.24 -12.06
C ARG A 394 13.67 8.30 -11.39
N LEU A 395 14.45 9.35 -11.67
CA LEU A 395 15.75 9.57 -11.03
C LEU A 395 15.67 9.78 -9.52
N LYS A 396 14.51 10.18 -8.97
CA LYS A 396 14.32 10.31 -7.52
C LYS A 396 14.38 8.99 -6.74
N SER A 397 14.48 7.86 -7.38
CA SER A 397 14.81 6.58 -6.72
C SER A 397 16.31 6.42 -6.44
N GLU A 398 17.18 7.24 -7.03
CA GLU A 398 18.62 7.17 -6.85
C GLU A 398 19.12 8.20 -5.82
N ALA A 399 20.05 7.77 -4.94
CA ALA A 399 20.56 8.58 -3.84
C ALA A 399 21.15 9.92 -4.26
N LYS A 400 21.80 9.96 -5.41
CA LYS A 400 22.35 11.20 -6.01
C LYS A 400 21.28 12.27 -6.20
N TYR A 401 20.07 11.88 -6.62
CA TYR A 401 19.01 12.81 -6.98
C TYR A 401 18.07 13.15 -5.83
N TYR A 402 17.63 12.16 -5.04
CA TYR A 402 16.75 12.48 -3.90
C TYR A 402 17.45 13.19 -2.75
N ASN A 403 18.79 13.09 -2.65
CA ASN A 403 19.62 13.89 -1.74
C ASN A 403 20.12 15.20 -2.35
N ASP A 404 19.78 15.51 -3.60
CA ASP A 404 20.16 16.77 -4.21
C ASP A 404 19.57 17.95 -3.43
N PRO A 405 20.32 19.04 -3.22
CA PRO A 405 19.84 20.22 -2.48
C PRO A 405 18.54 20.84 -3.02
N VAL A 406 18.19 20.63 -4.30
CA VAL A 406 16.93 21.10 -4.86
C VAL A 406 15.74 20.24 -4.43
N CYS A 407 15.97 19.02 -3.94
CA CYS A 407 14.93 18.13 -3.43
C CYS A 407 14.60 18.44 -1.97
N ARG A 408 13.31 18.49 -1.65
CA ARG A 408 12.79 18.73 -0.30
C ARG A 408 11.98 17.56 0.25
N ALA A 409 11.44 16.73 -0.63
CA ALA A 409 10.57 15.61 -0.26
C ALA A 409 11.33 14.27 -0.13
N GLY A 410 12.64 14.23 -0.45
CA GLY A 410 13.48 13.03 -0.31
C GLY A 410 13.18 11.95 -1.35
N TYR A 411 13.41 10.69 -0.97
CA TYR A 411 13.24 9.51 -1.80
C TYR A 411 11.81 9.34 -2.31
N LEU A 412 11.71 8.90 -3.56
CA LEU A 412 10.46 8.46 -4.17
C LEU A 412 10.71 7.26 -5.10
N ARG A 413 9.83 6.29 -5.08
CA ARG A 413 9.81 5.18 -6.05
C ARG A 413 9.19 5.67 -7.37
N GLY A 414 9.99 6.40 -8.14
CA GLY A 414 9.53 7.13 -9.33
C GLY A 414 8.97 6.23 -10.44
N LYS A 415 9.52 5.03 -10.63
CA LYS A 415 9.00 4.05 -11.60
C LYS A 415 7.56 3.64 -11.30
N GLY A 416 7.21 3.41 -10.03
CA GLY A 416 5.85 3.05 -9.63
C GLY A 416 4.84 4.16 -9.92
N VAL A 417 5.22 5.41 -9.65
CA VAL A 417 4.37 6.59 -9.96
C VAL A 417 4.17 6.76 -11.47
N ALA A 418 5.24 6.60 -12.25
CA ALA A 418 5.13 6.67 -13.71
C ALA A 418 4.21 5.58 -14.26
N SER A 419 4.36 4.32 -13.77
CA SER A 419 3.46 3.22 -14.13
C SER A 419 1.99 3.49 -13.76
N TYR A 420 1.74 4.13 -12.61
CA TYR A 420 0.38 4.55 -12.24
C TYR A 420 -0.21 5.51 -13.28
N VAL A 421 0.54 6.53 -13.69
CA VAL A 421 0.10 7.49 -14.72
C VAL A 421 -0.19 6.79 -16.04
N ASP A 422 0.73 5.92 -16.49
CA ASP A 422 0.58 5.16 -17.74
C ASP A 422 -0.70 4.30 -17.72
N GLN A 423 -0.98 3.61 -16.62
CA GLN A 423 -2.18 2.77 -16.47
C GLN A 423 -3.47 3.58 -16.48
N VAL A 424 -3.51 4.72 -15.78
CA VAL A 424 -4.68 5.61 -15.75
C VAL A 424 -4.94 6.20 -17.14
N ILE A 425 -3.91 6.68 -17.83
CA ILE A 425 -4.03 7.26 -19.17
C ILE A 425 -4.39 6.22 -20.23
N ALA A 426 -3.78 5.04 -20.20
CA ALA A 426 -4.15 3.95 -21.12
C ALA A 426 -5.61 3.53 -20.96
N ARG A 427 -6.09 3.45 -19.71
CA ARG A 427 -7.50 3.13 -19.42
C ARG A 427 -8.44 4.26 -19.87
N TYR A 428 -8.07 5.51 -19.64
CA TYR A 428 -8.81 6.66 -20.14
C TYR A 428 -9.01 6.61 -21.66
N HIS A 429 -7.95 6.35 -22.42
CA HIS A 429 -8.04 6.19 -23.88
C HIS A 429 -8.91 4.99 -24.28
N GLY A 430 -8.81 3.87 -23.54
CA GLY A 430 -9.68 2.71 -23.74
C GLY A 430 -11.16 2.99 -23.46
N TYR A 431 -11.49 3.90 -22.53
CA TYR A 431 -12.85 4.32 -22.27
C TYR A 431 -13.39 5.26 -23.34
N LEU A 432 -12.55 6.16 -23.87
CA LEU A 432 -12.93 7.02 -25.00
C LEU A 432 -13.30 6.21 -26.25
N SER A 433 -12.53 5.17 -26.57
CA SER A 433 -12.76 4.32 -27.74
C SER A 433 -14.06 3.49 -27.66
N ARG A 434 -14.61 3.29 -26.46
CA ARG A 434 -15.90 2.58 -26.25
C ARG A 434 -17.10 3.53 -26.25
N SER A 435 -16.87 4.83 -26.14
CA SER A 435 -17.93 5.84 -26.10
C SER A 435 -18.30 6.36 -27.48
N HIS A 436 -17.67 5.85 -28.51
CA HIS A 436 -17.95 6.04 -29.93
C HIS A 436 -18.46 4.74 -30.55
#